data_d01cb6d807ab56e3a1bff2c7ec786173
#
_entry.id   d01cb6d807ab56e3a1bff2c7ec786173
#
_cell.length_a   1.000
_cell.length_b   1.000
_cell.length_c   1.000
_cell.angle_alpha   90.00
_cell.angle_beta   90.00
_cell.angle_gamma   90.00
#
_symmetry.space_group_name_H-M   'P 1'
#
loop_
_entity.id
_entity.type
_entity.pdbx_description
1 polymer ?
#
loop_
_entity_poly.entity_id
_entity_poly.type
_entity_poly.pdbx_seq_one_letter_code
_entity_poly.pdbx_strand_id
1 'polypeptide(L)'
;MTAASLLLLPTWAGAYRPFVSTDAAVANPKELEVELGYFNLERTRRENTFTTPSLVLNYGLFKNWEAVGEFRVEASPAFEITDPGLFLKAVLKEGLLQGKPGVSVAIEAGPLLPSTLPGEHGVGFEVIGIVSGRVSPFTVHANTGGGIDRADARPFWIWGVIGELPVARNLRLVGELNGGSMQGELPNNSALLGFIWQPTSSNVFLDARVRRGISRAAPDWQFTIGVTFGFSLASSSNRAVPW
;
A
#
# COMPACT_ATOMS: atom_id res chain seq x y z
N MET A 1 22.27 -34.65 -9.45
CA MET A 1 21.62 -33.47 -10.03
C MET A 1 20.17 -33.49 -9.59
N THR A 2 19.87 -32.79 -8.50
CA THR A 2 18.53 -32.69 -7.94
C THR A 2 17.84 -31.49 -8.55
N ALA A 3 16.81 -31.73 -9.37
CA ALA A 3 15.96 -30.68 -9.94
C ALA A 3 15.21 -29.97 -8.81
N ALA A 4 15.53 -28.71 -8.57
CA ALA A 4 14.75 -27.86 -7.71
C ALA A 4 13.42 -27.57 -8.41
N SER A 5 12.36 -28.22 -7.96
CA SER A 5 10.99 -27.88 -8.36
C SER A 5 10.70 -26.44 -7.95
N LEU A 6 10.66 -25.54 -8.94
CA LEU A 6 10.11 -24.20 -8.76
C LEU A 6 8.61 -24.36 -8.45
N LEU A 7 8.26 -24.30 -7.17
CA LEU A 7 6.87 -24.18 -6.75
C LEU A 7 6.38 -22.81 -7.20
N LEU A 8 5.61 -22.77 -8.28
CA LEU A 8 4.77 -21.64 -8.65
C LEU A 8 3.76 -21.45 -7.52
N LEU A 9 4.06 -20.53 -6.63
CA LEU A 9 3.08 -20.04 -5.64
C LEU A 9 2.00 -19.29 -6.43
N PRO A 10 0.71 -19.44 -6.09
CA PRO A 10 -0.33 -18.62 -6.68
C PRO A 10 0.01 -17.15 -6.37
N THR A 11 0.12 -16.33 -7.41
CA THR A 11 0.30 -14.89 -7.30
C THR A 11 -1.06 -14.29 -6.97
N TRP A 12 -1.41 -14.29 -5.70
CA TRP A 12 -2.46 -13.41 -5.19
C TRP A 12 -1.85 -12.01 -5.13
N ALA A 13 -2.66 -11.00 -5.51
CA ALA A 13 -2.30 -9.61 -5.33
C ALA A 13 -1.79 -9.43 -3.90
N GLY A 14 -0.60 -8.91 -3.75
CA GLY A 14 0.01 -8.78 -2.44
C GLY A 14 -0.68 -7.66 -1.68
N ALA A 15 -1.00 -7.88 -0.40
CA ALA A 15 -1.44 -6.81 0.46
C ALA A 15 -0.42 -5.66 0.46
N TYR A 16 -0.83 -4.44 0.20
CA TYR A 16 0.04 -3.24 0.24
C TYR A 16 0.46 -2.88 1.66
N ARG A 17 -0.35 -3.25 2.62
CA ARG A 17 0.07 -3.14 4.01
C ARG A 17 1.24 -4.12 4.28
N PRO A 18 2.21 -3.74 5.07
CA PRO A 18 2.29 -2.58 5.97
C PRO A 18 3.05 -1.35 5.42
N PHE A 19 3.15 -1.16 4.11
CA PHE A 19 3.98 -0.13 3.50
C PHE A 19 3.35 1.28 3.53
N VAL A 20 4.17 2.30 3.27
CA VAL A 20 3.75 3.66 2.92
C VAL A 20 3.63 3.78 1.41
N SER A 21 4.56 3.12 0.70
CA SER A 21 4.54 3.00 -0.77
C SER A 21 3.73 1.79 -1.21
N THR A 22 3.64 1.54 -2.51
CA THR A 22 2.83 0.47 -3.09
C THR A 22 3.63 -0.39 -4.08
N ASP A 23 3.06 -1.49 -4.55
CA ASP A 23 3.63 -2.35 -5.58
C ASP A 23 2.92 -2.18 -6.94
N ALA A 24 3.39 -2.84 -8.00
CA ALA A 24 2.80 -2.79 -9.33
C ALA A 24 1.75 -3.90 -9.59
N ALA A 25 1.18 -4.53 -8.54
CA ALA A 25 0.05 -5.42 -8.69
C ALA A 25 -1.27 -4.63 -8.70
N VAL A 26 -2.33 -5.26 -9.14
CA VAL A 26 -3.72 -4.79 -9.09
C VAL A 26 -4.62 -5.97 -8.75
N ALA A 27 -5.72 -5.74 -8.06
CA ALA A 27 -6.73 -6.76 -7.79
C ALA A 27 -7.28 -7.34 -9.12
N ASN A 28 -7.62 -8.64 -9.12
CA ASN A 28 -8.23 -9.25 -10.28
C ASN A 28 -9.62 -8.65 -10.57
N PRO A 29 -10.12 -8.70 -11.82
CA PRO A 29 -11.44 -8.17 -12.14
C PRO A 29 -12.53 -8.73 -11.23
N LYS A 30 -13.33 -7.83 -10.62
CA LYS A 30 -14.38 -8.13 -9.64
C LYS A 30 -13.88 -8.70 -8.30
N GLU A 31 -12.63 -8.56 -7.99
CA GLU A 31 -12.10 -8.75 -6.65
C GLU A 31 -12.07 -7.43 -5.90
N LEU A 32 -12.42 -7.50 -4.63
CA LEU A 32 -12.30 -6.41 -3.67
C LEU A 32 -11.27 -6.84 -2.63
N GLU A 33 -10.22 -6.06 -2.47
CA GLU A 33 -9.27 -6.18 -1.39
C GLU A 33 -9.50 -5.06 -0.38
N VAL A 34 -9.65 -5.42 0.89
CA VAL A 34 -9.89 -4.49 2.00
C VAL A 34 -8.70 -4.55 2.93
N GLU A 35 -7.97 -3.46 3.03
CA GLU A 35 -6.85 -3.29 3.94
C GLU A 35 -7.28 -2.46 5.13
N LEU A 36 -7.29 -3.06 6.31
CA LEU A 36 -7.73 -2.43 7.55
C LEU A 36 -6.56 -2.29 8.54
N GLY A 37 -6.13 -1.06 8.80
CA GLY A 37 -5.28 -0.72 9.91
C GLY A 37 -6.12 -0.42 11.15
N TYR A 38 -6.22 -1.37 12.06
CA TYR A 38 -7.01 -1.18 13.25
C TYR A 38 -6.22 -0.59 14.43
N PHE A 39 -4.90 -0.55 14.32
CA PHE A 39 -4.02 0.08 15.31
C PHE A 39 -2.89 0.80 14.59
N ASN A 40 -2.78 2.10 14.80
CA ASN A 40 -1.67 2.91 14.36
C ASN A 40 -1.39 3.98 15.43
N LEU A 41 -0.25 3.85 16.08
CA LEU A 41 0.26 4.82 17.06
C LEU A 41 1.48 5.52 16.48
N GLU A 42 1.36 6.81 16.27
CA GLU A 42 2.46 7.66 15.84
C GLU A 42 2.92 8.56 16.99
N ARG A 43 4.22 8.65 17.18
CA ARG A 43 4.85 9.50 18.16
C ARG A 43 5.74 10.53 17.48
N THR A 44 5.45 11.79 17.74
CA THR A 44 6.33 12.92 17.45
C THR A 44 6.94 13.45 18.75
N ARG A 45 7.87 14.38 18.64
CA ARG A 45 8.46 15.05 19.83
C ARG A 45 7.44 15.78 20.69
N ARG A 46 6.28 16.13 20.16
CA ARG A 46 5.28 16.97 20.82
C ARG A 46 4.02 16.21 21.18
N GLU A 47 3.70 15.13 20.46
CA GLU A 47 2.40 14.52 20.51
C GLU A 47 2.42 13.04 20.16
N ASN A 48 1.42 12.32 20.67
CA ASN A 48 1.10 10.97 20.23
C ASN A 48 -0.24 11.03 19.49
N THR A 49 -0.24 10.55 18.25
CA THR A 49 -1.45 10.45 17.43
C THR A 49 -1.86 8.99 17.32
N PHE A 50 -3.12 8.73 17.60
CA PHE A 50 -3.70 7.40 17.44
C PHE A 50 -4.71 7.40 16.30
N THR A 51 -4.45 6.59 15.29
CA THR A 51 -5.29 6.46 14.09
C THR A 51 -5.94 5.09 14.05
N THR A 52 -7.26 5.06 13.97
CA THR A 52 -8.06 3.84 13.81
C THR A 52 -9.49 4.17 13.36
N PRO A 53 -10.01 3.54 12.28
CA PRO A 53 -9.30 2.71 11.32
C PRO A 53 -8.47 3.54 10.32
N SER A 54 -7.46 2.93 9.70
CA SER A 54 -7.02 3.32 8.37
C SER A 54 -7.55 2.28 7.38
N LEU A 55 -8.20 2.73 6.32
CA LEU A 55 -8.88 1.86 5.36
C LEU A 55 -8.34 2.14 3.96
N VAL A 56 -7.99 1.07 3.23
CA VAL A 56 -7.78 1.09 1.78
C VAL A 56 -8.67 0.03 1.14
N LEU A 57 -9.34 0.41 0.08
CA LEU A 57 -10.23 -0.44 -0.72
C LEU A 57 -9.68 -0.50 -2.14
N ASN A 58 -9.25 -1.69 -2.56
CA ASN A 58 -8.72 -1.94 -3.89
C ASN A 58 -9.75 -2.78 -4.66
N TYR A 59 -10.32 -2.23 -5.72
CA TYR A 59 -11.31 -2.92 -6.54
C TYR A 59 -10.84 -3.13 -7.96
N GLY A 60 -10.67 -4.40 -8.36
CA GLY A 60 -10.31 -4.77 -9.72
C GLY A 60 -11.44 -4.50 -10.71
N LEU A 61 -11.26 -3.48 -11.55
CA LEU A 61 -12.24 -3.06 -12.56
C LEU A 61 -12.25 -4.02 -13.75
N PHE A 62 -11.12 -4.16 -14.37
CA PHE A 62 -10.85 -5.06 -15.49
C PHE A 62 -9.36 -5.42 -15.50
N LYS A 63 -8.93 -6.29 -16.38
CA LYS A 63 -7.54 -6.74 -16.42
C LYS A 63 -6.58 -5.56 -16.41
N ASN A 64 -5.62 -5.56 -15.49
CA ASN A 64 -4.59 -4.55 -15.31
C ASN A 64 -5.08 -3.17 -14.81
N TRP A 65 -6.33 -3.06 -14.31
CA TRP A 65 -6.88 -1.81 -13.82
C TRP A 65 -7.60 -2.00 -12.49
N GLU A 66 -7.35 -1.10 -11.57
CA GLU A 66 -7.88 -1.10 -10.22
C GLU A 66 -8.33 0.31 -9.82
N ALA A 67 -9.45 0.40 -9.13
CA ALA A 67 -9.85 1.60 -8.42
C ALA A 67 -9.44 1.45 -6.96
N VAL A 68 -8.82 2.49 -6.41
CA VAL A 68 -8.34 2.56 -5.02
C VAL A 68 -9.09 3.68 -4.31
N GLY A 69 -9.62 3.38 -3.14
CA GLY A 69 -10.20 4.39 -2.25
C GLY A 69 -9.56 4.27 -0.87
N GLU A 70 -9.15 5.39 -0.29
CA GLU A 70 -8.51 5.37 1.02
C GLU A 70 -8.96 6.50 1.91
N PHE A 71 -8.89 6.29 3.22
CA PHE A 71 -8.99 7.29 4.27
C PHE A 71 -8.46 6.76 5.59
N ARG A 72 -8.19 7.66 6.52
CA ARG A 72 -7.79 7.35 7.89
C ARG A 72 -8.67 8.11 8.86
N VAL A 73 -8.89 7.55 10.04
CA VAL A 73 -9.55 8.24 11.14
C VAL A 73 -8.53 8.44 12.25
N GLU A 74 -8.13 9.66 12.47
CA GLU A 74 -7.39 10.04 13.65
C GLU A 74 -8.38 10.12 14.82
N ALA A 75 -8.18 9.26 15.83
CA ALA A 75 -9.08 9.14 16.95
C ALA A 75 -8.59 9.92 18.19
N SER A 76 -7.34 10.32 18.21
CA SER A 76 -6.70 11.11 19.27
C SER A 76 -5.46 11.81 18.71
N PRO A 77 -5.20 13.08 19.06
CA PRO A 77 -5.83 13.87 20.13
C PRO A 77 -7.21 14.43 19.77
N ALA A 78 -7.53 14.58 18.49
CA ALA A 78 -8.84 15.00 18.00
C ALA A 78 -9.44 13.94 17.08
N PHE A 79 -10.75 13.93 16.88
CA PHE A 79 -11.38 13.09 15.90
C PHE A 79 -11.39 13.79 14.54
N GLU A 80 -10.57 13.24 13.60
CA GLU A 80 -10.42 13.80 12.27
C GLU A 80 -10.41 12.69 11.21
N ILE A 81 -10.96 12.99 10.04
CA ILE A 81 -10.79 12.15 8.86
C ILE A 81 -9.61 12.71 8.07
N THR A 82 -8.58 11.90 7.93
CA THR A 82 -7.32 12.28 7.29
C THR A 82 -7.04 11.48 6.03
N ASP A 83 -6.28 12.06 5.12
CA ASP A 83 -5.82 11.42 3.88
C ASP A 83 -6.91 10.74 3.03
N PRO A 84 -8.12 11.31 2.88
CA PRO A 84 -9.08 10.71 1.95
C PRO A 84 -8.60 10.90 0.51
N GLY A 85 -8.63 9.82 -0.27
CA GLY A 85 -8.19 9.78 -1.65
C GLY A 85 -8.97 8.80 -2.50
N LEU A 86 -9.01 9.05 -3.82
CA LEU A 86 -9.55 8.14 -4.81
C LEU A 86 -8.56 8.07 -5.98
N PHE A 87 -8.10 6.87 -6.31
CA PHE A 87 -7.09 6.69 -7.35
C PHE A 87 -7.51 5.63 -8.36
N LEU A 88 -6.93 5.74 -9.53
CA LEU A 88 -6.97 4.72 -10.56
C LEU A 88 -5.55 4.22 -10.77
N LYS A 89 -5.36 2.91 -10.64
CA LYS A 89 -4.09 2.24 -10.85
C LYS A 89 -4.13 1.41 -12.12
N ALA A 90 -3.08 1.50 -12.94
CA ALA A 90 -2.97 0.78 -14.19
C ALA A 90 -1.60 0.11 -14.33
N VAL A 91 -1.59 -1.18 -14.65
CA VAL A 91 -0.38 -1.92 -15.03
C VAL A 91 -0.04 -1.60 -16.48
N LEU A 92 1.03 -0.85 -16.68
CA LEU A 92 1.51 -0.45 -18.01
C LEU A 92 2.35 -1.55 -18.67
N LYS A 93 3.07 -2.33 -17.86
CA LYS A 93 3.87 -3.46 -18.30
C LYS A 93 3.71 -4.62 -17.34
N GLU A 94 3.17 -5.72 -17.84
CA GLU A 94 3.09 -6.97 -17.09
C GLU A 94 4.49 -7.59 -16.92
N GLY A 95 4.78 -8.05 -15.71
CA GLY A 95 6.04 -8.69 -15.33
C GLY A 95 5.85 -9.64 -14.16
N LEU A 96 6.78 -9.67 -13.22
CA LEU A 96 6.82 -10.61 -12.10
C LEU A 96 5.49 -10.71 -11.34
N LEU A 97 4.86 -9.59 -11.03
CA LEU A 97 3.63 -9.56 -10.23
C LEU A 97 2.39 -10.03 -11.02
N GLN A 98 2.47 -10.09 -12.34
CA GLN A 98 1.43 -10.64 -13.21
C GLN A 98 1.82 -12.05 -13.74
N GLY A 99 2.78 -12.72 -13.07
CA GLY A 99 3.24 -14.06 -13.45
C GLY A 99 4.05 -14.12 -14.75
N LYS A 100 4.62 -13.00 -15.21
CA LYS A 100 5.44 -12.90 -16.41
C LYS A 100 6.90 -12.61 -16.09
N PRO A 101 7.85 -12.97 -16.98
CA PRO A 101 9.25 -12.61 -16.81
C PRO A 101 9.48 -11.07 -16.82
N GLY A 102 10.48 -10.62 -16.04
CA GLY A 102 10.91 -9.24 -16.01
C GLY A 102 10.19 -8.38 -15.00
N VAL A 103 10.36 -7.07 -15.09
CA VAL A 103 9.79 -6.10 -14.16
C VAL A 103 8.34 -5.77 -14.54
N SER A 104 7.50 -5.62 -13.51
CA SER A 104 6.16 -5.03 -13.62
C SER A 104 6.27 -3.52 -13.50
N VAL A 105 5.52 -2.78 -14.30
CA VAL A 105 5.45 -1.31 -14.23
C VAL A 105 4.00 -0.89 -14.15
N ALA A 106 3.68 -0.02 -13.20
CA ALA A 106 2.35 0.54 -13.04
C ALA A 106 2.41 2.06 -12.82
N ILE A 107 1.27 2.68 -12.98
CA ILE A 107 1.01 4.07 -12.61
C ILE A 107 -0.25 4.10 -11.75
N GLU A 108 -0.25 4.94 -10.74
CA GLU A 108 -1.42 5.25 -9.94
C GLU A 108 -1.61 6.75 -9.90
N ALA A 109 -2.86 7.23 -10.09
CA ALA A 109 -3.14 8.65 -10.13
C ALA A 109 -4.56 8.94 -9.66
N GLY A 110 -4.75 10.07 -8.95
CA GLY A 110 -6.08 10.47 -8.54
C GLY A 110 -6.14 11.70 -7.64
N PRO A 111 -7.36 12.16 -7.34
CA PRO A 111 -7.59 13.29 -6.46
C PRO A 111 -7.33 12.92 -4.99
N LEU A 112 -6.63 13.83 -4.31
CA LEU A 112 -6.59 13.93 -2.86
C LEU A 112 -7.82 14.72 -2.43
N LEU A 113 -8.75 14.07 -1.73
CA LEU A 113 -10.04 14.67 -1.36
C LEU A 113 -9.89 15.56 -0.11
N PRO A 114 -10.84 16.49 0.14
CA PRO A 114 -10.84 17.29 1.35
C PRO A 114 -10.83 16.43 2.61
N SER A 115 -9.97 16.77 3.58
CA SER A 115 -9.95 16.17 4.91
C SER A 115 -10.72 17.05 5.92
N THR A 116 -10.90 16.54 7.15
CA THR A 116 -11.47 17.36 8.23
C THR A 116 -10.40 18.14 9.00
N LEU A 117 -9.11 17.91 8.70
CA LEU A 117 -8.01 18.65 9.30
C LEU A 117 -8.10 20.15 8.97
N PRO A 118 -7.83 21.02 9.95
CA PRO A 118 -7.81 22.46 9.71
C PRO A 118 -6.86 22.84 8.56
N GLY A 119 -7.40 23.52 7.56
CA GLY A 119 -6.64 23.97 6.38
C GLY A 119 -6.60 22.99 5.22
N GLU A 120 -7.05 21.75 5.37
CA GLU A 120 -7.05 20.73 4.33
C GLU A 120 -8.44 20.51 3.66
N HIS A 121 -9.15 21.59 3.35
CA HIS A 121 -10.51 21.53 2.79
C HIS A 121 -10.55 21.61 1.26
N GLY A 122 -9.41 21.75 0.61
CA GLY A 122 -9.30 21.75 -0.85
C GLY A 122 -9.18 20.35 -1.45
N VAL A 123 -9.00 20.31 -2.78
CA VAL A 123 -8.71 19.09 -3.53
C VAL A 123 -7.30 19.18 -4.07
N GLY A 124 -6.50 18.17 -3.81
CA GLY A 124 -5.19 17.98 -4.40
C GLY A 124 -5.21 16.92 -5.51
N PHE A 125 -4.04 16.59 -6.01
CA PHE A 125 -3.88 15.53 -7.00
C PHE A 125 -2.51 14.88 -6.87
N GLU A 126 -2.46 13.54 -7.00
CA GLU A 126 -1.23 12.77 -6.92
C GLU A 126 -1.07 11.83 -8.12
N VAL A 127 0.18 11.63 -8.55
CA VAL A 127 0.58 10.62 -9.54
C VAL A 127 1.82 9.90 -9.04
N ILE A 128 1.80 8.57 -9.06
CA ILE A 128 2.92 7.70 -8.65
C ILE A 128 3.26 6.74 -9.79
N GLY A 129 4.54 6.69 -10.17
CA GLY A 129 5.10 5.63 -11.00
C GLY A 129 5.69 4.53 -10.14
N ILE A 130 5.42 3.27 -10.50
CA ILE A 130 5.73 2.09 -9.69
C ILE A 130 6.47 1.07 -10.56
N VAL A 131 7.58 0.54 -10.05
CA VAL A 131 8.33 -0.56 -10.68
C VAL A 131 8.55 -1.66 -9.67
N SER A 132 8.16 -2.89 -10.01
CA SER A 132 8.33 -4.08 -9.16
C SER A 132 9.14 -5.14 -9.88
N GLY A 133 10.10 -5.75 -9.19
CA GLY A 133 10.98 -6.75 -9.77
C GLY A 133 11.61 -7.66 -8.72
N ARG A 134 12.37 -8.65 -9.19
CA ARG A 134 13.09 -9.57 -8.30
C ARG A 134 14.59 -9.32 -8.34
N VAL A 135 15.15 -9.12 -7.16
CA VAL A 135 16.59 -9.13 -6.90
C VAL A 135 16.82 -10.21 -5.84
N SER A 136 16.94 -11.46 -6.32
CA SER A 136 16.94 -12.66 -5.45
C SER A 136 17.88 -12.51 -4.24
N PRO A 137 17.41 -12.84 -3.02
CA PRO A 137 16.12 -13.48 -2.69
C PRO A 137 14.94 -12.52 -2.53
N PHE A 138 15.15 -11.21 -2.70
CA PHE A 138 14.16 -10.17 -2.47
C PHE A 138 13.24 -9.96 -3.67
N THR A 139 11.97 -9.61 -3.38
CA THR A 139 11.13 -8.84 -4.29
C THR A 139 11.26 -7.37 -3.90
N VAL A 140 11.49 -6.51 -4.89
CA VAL A 140 11.75 -5.07 -4.66
C VAL A 140 10.72 -4.26 -5.42
N HIS A 141 10.18 -3.21 -4.77
CA HIS A 141 9.29 -2.26 -5.38
C HIS A 141 9.87 -0.86 -5.20
N ALA A 142 9.92 -0.09 -6.28
CA ALA A 142 10.39 1.29 -6.28
C ALA A 142 9.25 2.20 -6.74
N ASN A 143 9.02 3.26 -5.98
CA ASN A 143 7.97 4.23 -6.21
C ASN A 143 8.60 5.62 -6.33
N THR A 144 8.09 6.44 -7.24
CA THR A 144 8.34 7.86 -7.26
C THR A 144 7.15 8.58 -7.85
N GLY A 145 6.82 9.73 -7.29
CA GLY A 145 5.64 10.47 -7.69
C GLY A 145 5.61 11.85 -7.09
N GLY A 146 4.49 12.51 -7.26
CA GLY A 146 4.25 13.82 -6.69
C GLY A 146 2.94 14.40 -7.20
N GLY A 147 2.67 15.62 -6.81
CA GLY A 147 1.41 16.26 -7.11
C GLY A 147 1.31 17.66 -6.54
N ILE A 148 0.08 18.04 -6.28
CA ILE A 148 -0.28 19.25 -5.53
C ILE A 148 -1.09 18.85 -4.31
N ASP A 149 -0.80 19.46 -3.18
CA ASP A 149 -1.49 19.15 -1.93
C ASP A 149 -2.92 19.74 -1.88
N ARG A 150 -3.71 19.30 -0.90
CA ARG A 150 -5.11 19.72 -0.72
C ARG A 150 -5.28 21.00 0.08
N ALA A 151 -4.24 21.44 0.80
CA ALA A 151 -4.33 22.62 1.66
C ALA A 151 -4.22 23.92 0.85
N ASP A 152 -3.15 24.07 0.11
CA ASP A 152 -2.79 25.32 -0.57
C ASP A 152 -2.21 25.11 -1.98
N ALA A 153 -2.41 23.90 -2.55
CA ALA A 153 -1.95 23.50 -3.87
C ALA A 153 -0.43 23.59 -4.08
N ARG A 154 0.35 23.48 -2.99
CA ARG A 154 1.82 23.42 -3.09
C ARG A 154 2.26 22.13 -3.76
N PRO A 155 3.25 22.16 -4.66
CA PRO A 155 3.81 20.96 -5.23
C PRO A 155 4.58 20.13 -4.18
N PHE A 156 4.40 18.82 -4.24
CA PHE A 156 5.15 17.86 -3.44
C PHE A 156 5.74 16.74 -4.30
N TRP A 157 6.73 16.09 -3.78
CA TRP A 157 7.35 14.88 -4.35
C TRP A 157 7.50 13.80 -3.30
N ILE A 158 7.27 12.55 -3.71
CA ILE A 158 7.37 11.36 -2.86
C ILE A 158 8.20 10.27 -3.54
N TRP A 159 8.80 9.43 -2.72
CA TRP A 159 9.55 8.26 -3.17
C TRP A 159 9.53 7.16 -2.13
N GLY A 160 9.73 5.92 -2.58
CA GLY A 160 9.86 4.78 -1.69
C GLY A 160 10.53 3.60 -2.36
N VAL A 161 11.21 2.80 -1.55
CA VAL A 161 11.80 1.52 -1.97
C VAL A 161 11.45 0.48 -0.92
N ILE A 162 10.73 -0.55 -1.34
CA ILE A 162 10.29 -1.68 -0.52
C ILE A 162 11.15 -2.89 -0.88
N GLY A 163 11.53 -3.67 0.12
CA GLY A 163 12.12 -4.99 -0.02
C GLY A 163 11.32 -6.03 0.76
N GLU A 164 10.89 -7.09 0.08
CA GLU A 164 10.21 -8.24 0.68
C GLU A 164 11.10 -9.48 0.64
N LEU A 165 11.27 -10.14 1.78
CA LEU A 165 12.03 -11.38 1.92
C LEU A 165 11.11 -12.52 2.40
N PRO A 166 10.75 -13.48 1.55
CA PRO A 166 10.02 -14.67 2.01
C PRO A 166 10.94 -15.53 2.89
N VAL A 167 10.57 -15.68 4.17
CA VAL A 167 11.32 -16.49 5.15
C VAL A 167 10.64 -17.82 5.46
N ALA A 168 9.32 -17.92 5.19
CA ALA A 168 8.54 -19.15 5.22
C ALA A 168 7.45 -19.10 4.14
N ARG A 169 6.71 -20.23 3.96
CA ARG A 169 5.63 -20.30 2.96
C ARG A 169 4.53 -19.26 3.17
N ASN A 170 4.32 -18.87 4.42
CA ASN A 170 3.25 -17.98 4.85
C ASN A 170 3.75 -16.75 5.62
N LEU A 171 5.06 -16.47 5.59
CA LEU A 171 5.65 -15.34 6.30
C LEU A 171 6.67 -14.63 5.41
N ARG A 172 6.52 -13.32 5.27
CA ARG A 172 7.48 -12.42 4.63
C ARG A 172 7.96 -11.39 5.65
N LEU A 173 9.26 -11.18 5.71
CA LEU A 173 9.83 -9.98 6.34
C LEU A 173 9.84 -8.86 5.31
N VAL A 174 9.60 -7.66 5.77
CA VAL A 174 9.48 -6.50 4.90
C VAL A 174 10.27 -5.33 5.46
N GLY A 175 10.86 -4.55 4.56
CA GLY A 175 11.54 -3.32 4.89
C GLY A 175 11.24 -2.25 3.85
N GLU A 176 11.21 -0.99 4.26
CA GLU A 176 10.98 0.13 3.35
C GLU A 176 11.81 1.33 3.77
N LEU A 177 12.35 2.03 2.78
CA LEU A 177 12.83 3.40 2.89
C LEU A 177 11.91 4.27 2.07
N ASN A 178 11.37 5.31 2.68
CA ASN A 178 10.45 6.21 2.00
C ASN A 178 10.69 7.65 2.42
N GLY A 179 10.18 8.57 1.63
CA GLY A 179 10.25 9.97 1.96
C GLY A 179 9.46 10.85 1.01
N GLY A 180 9.37 12.11 1.41
CA GLY A 180 8.73 13.13 0.62
C GLY A 180 9.29 14.51 0.96
N SER A 181 9.01 15.44 0.07
CA SER A 181 9.28 16.86 0.28
C SER A 181 8.14 17.68 -0.32
N MET A 182 7.72 18.70 0.38
CA MET A 182 6.76 19.69 -0.09
C MET A 182 7.46 21.04 -0.18
N GLN A 183 7.05 21.87 -1.12
CA GLN A 183 7.63 23.19 -1.30
C GLN A 183 7.52 24.02 -0.02
N GLY A 184 8.67 24.48 0.49
CA GLY A 184 8.75 25.29 1.71
C GLY A 184 8.82 24.48 3.00
N GLU A 185 8.84 23.15 2.94
CA GLU A 185 8.93 22.27 4.12
C GLU A 185 10.23 21.46 4.15
N LEU A 186 10.57 20.94 5.33
CA LEU A 186 11.70 20.05 5.49
C LEU A 186 11.34 18.64 4.97
N PRO A 187 12.30 17.91 4.37
CA PRO A 187 12.06 16.54 3.93
C PRO A 187 11.59 15.62 5.06
N ASN A 188 10.59 14.80 4.77
CA ASN A 188 10.04 13.77 5.64
C ASN A 188 10.50 12.39 5.16
N ASN A 189 11.60 11.87 5.71
CA ASN A 189 12.14 10.57 5.33
C ASN A 189 12.08 9.60 6.51
N SER A 190 11.79 8.34 6.24
CA SER A 190 11.68 7.30 7.26
C SER A 190 12.13 5.92 6.76
N ALA A 191 12.43 5.05 7.71
CA ALA A 191 12.70 3.64 7.49
C ALA A 191 11.67 2.80 8.26
N LEU A 192 11.23 1.69 7.66
CA LEU A 192 10.22 0.79 8.18
C LEU A 192 10.76 -0.63 8.16
N LEU A 193 10.42 -1.39 9.19
CA LEU A 193 10.60 -2.84 9.25
C LEU A 193 9.31 -3.48 9.75
N GLY A 194 8.97 -4.65 9.20
CA GLY A 194 7.76 -5.35 9.57
C GLY A 194 7.70 -6.76 9.03
N PHE A 195 6.53 -7.35 9.13
CA PHE A 195 6.24 -8.65 8.54
C PHE A 195 4.81 -8.71 8.02
N ILE A 196 4.58 -9.63 7.08
CA ILE A 196 3.27 -10.02 6.56
C ILE A 196 3.14 -11.53 6.78
N TRP A 197 2.07 -11.94 7.46
CA TRP A 197 1.79 -13.32 7.78
C TRP A 197 0.41 -13.73 7.27
N GLN A 198 0.38 -14.81 6.51
CA GLN A 198 -0.86 -15.46 6.06
C GLN A 198 -1.10 -16.72 6.91
N PRO A 199 -1.95 -16.66 7.96
CA PRO A 199 -2.09 -17.74 8.94
C PRO A 199 -2.64 -19.05 8.35
N THR A 200 -3.38 -18.95 7.26
CA THR A 200 -4.00 -20.07 6.56
C THR A 200 -3.85 -19.88 5.04
N SER A 201 -4.31 -20.83 4.23
CA SER A 201 -4.44 -20.66 2.78
C SER A 201 -5.63 -19.77 2.37
N SER A 202 -6.18 -19.00 3.30
CA SER A 202 -7.24 -18.02 3.05
C SER A 202 -6.69 -16.72 2.45
N ASN A 203 -7.59 -15.87 1.95
CA ASN A 203 -7.26 -14.53 1.46
C ASN A 203 -7.17 -13.51 2.61
N VAL A 204 -6.60 -13.91 3.74
CA VAL A 204 -6.41 -13.09 4.93
C VAL A 204 -4.93 -12.97 5.22
N PHE A 205 -4.45 -11.74 5.32
CA PHE A 205 -3.06 -11.43 5.68
C PHE A 205 -3.07 -10.56 6.92
N LEU A 206 -2.21 -10.87 7.88
CA LEU A 206 -1.96 -10.07 9.06
C LEU A 206 -0.60 -9.38 8.91
N ASP A 207 -0.52 -8.14 9.31
CA ASP A 207 0.73 -7.38 9.27
C ASP A 207 0.99 -6.64 10.56
N ALA A 208 2.27 -6.42 10.85
CA ALA A 208 2.70 -5.46 11.85
C ALA A 208 4.02 -4.82 11.42
N ARG A 209 4.19 -3.55 11.79
CA ARG A 209 5.40 -2.79 11.45
C ARG A 209 5.77 -1.80 12.55
N VAL A 210 7.06 -1.44 12.52
CA VAL A 210 7.61 -0.27 13.17
C VAL A 210 8.26 0.62 12.12
N ARG A 211 8.00 1.93 12.17
CA ARG A 211 8.63 2.95 11.35
C ARG A 211 9.41 3.92 12.23
N ARG A 212 10.59 4.31 11.78
CA ARG A 212 11.44 5.32 12.41
C ARG A 212 11.69 6.46 11.44
N GLY A 213 11.45 7.68 11.89
CA GLY A 213 11.86 8.88 11.16
C GLY A 213 13.38 9.03 11.14
N ILE A 214 13.93 9.33 9.97
CA ILE A 214 15.36 9.56 9.74
C ILE A 214 15.67 11.01 9.37
N SER A 215 14.63 11.83 9.21
CA SER A 215 14.73 13.28 9.02
C SER A 215 13.95 14.04 10.09
N ARG A 216 14.18 15.37 10.19
CA ARG A 216 13.62 16.19 11.28
C ARG A 216 12.09 16.34 11.21
N ALA A 217 11.51 16.33 10.02
CA ALA A 217 10.07 16.45 9.83
C ALA A 217 9.34 15.11 9.98
N ALA A 218 10.05 14.00 9.96
CA ALA A 218 9.45 12.68 10.12
C ALA A 218 9.08 12.41 11.59
N PRO A 219 8.00 11.63 11.83
CA PRO A 219 7.65 11.14 13.16
C PRO A 219 8.79 10.38 13.82
N ASP A 220 8.95 10.51 15.15
CA ASP A 220 10.00 9.77 15.85
C ASP A 220 9.81 8.26 15.70
N TRP A 221 8.58 7.77 15.96
CA TRP A 221 8.20 6.36 15.84
C TRP A 221 6.75 6.20 15.41
N GLN A 222 6.49 5.15 14.67
CA GLN A 222 5.13 4.71 14.36
C GLN A 222 5.04 3.19 14.48
N PHE A 223 3.99 2.70 15.13
CA PHE A 223 3.68 1.28 15.27
C PHE A 223 2.32 1.02 14.64
N THR A 224 2.24 0.00 13.79
CA THR A 224 0.99 -0.32 13.09
C THR A 224 0.74 -1.82 13.12
N ILE A 225 -0.53 -2.19 13.28
CA ILE A 225 -1.01 -3.56 13.12
C ILE A 225 -2.24 -3.50 12.22
N GLY A 226 -2.35 -4.45 11.31
CA GLY A 226 -3.46 -4.47 10.38
C GLY A 226 -3.77 -5.86 9.83
N VAL A 227 -4.79 -5.87 9.01
CA VAL A 227 -5.28 -7.06 8.33
C VAL A 227 -5.76 -6.71 6.93
N THR A 228 -5.48 -7.56 5.97
CA THR A 228 -5.97 -7.46 4.59
C THR A 228 -6.86 -8.65 4.29
N PHE A 229 -8.00 -8.39 3.65
CA PHE A 229 -8.97 -9.39 3.21
C PHE A 229 -9.21 -9.27 1.71
N GLY A 230 -9.16 -10.39 0.99
CA GLY A 230 -9.54 -10.46 -0.42
C GLY A 230 -10.90 -11.14 -0.60
N PHE A 231 -11.79 -10.52 -1.37
CA PHE A 231 -13.12 -11.04 -1.68
C PHE A 231 -13.34 -11.08 -3.19
N SER A 232 -13.86 -12.23 -3.71
CA SER A 232 -14.35 -12.28 -5.07
C SER A 232 -15.85 -11.90 -5.07
N LEU A 233 -16.19 -10.82 -5.78
CA LEU A 233 -17.57 -10.35 -5.97
C LEU A 233 -18.22 -10.96 -7.22
N ALA A 234 -17.50 -11.85 -7.95
CA ALA A 234 -18.10 -12.63 -9.01
C ALA A 234 -19.16 -13.57 -8.42
N SER A 235 -20.44 -13.38 -8.75
CA SER A 235 -21.47 -14.32 -8.38
C SER A 235 -21.11 -15.70 -8.93
N SER A 236 -21.18 -16.73 -8.10
CA SER A 236 -21.11 -18.15 -8.49
C SER A 236 -22.36 -18.54 -9.28
N SER A 237 -22.70 -17.80 -10.35
CA SER A 237 -23.80 -18.15 -11.21
C SER A 237 -23.36 -19.28 -12.14
N ASN A 238 -24.02 -20.43 -11.95
CA ASN A 238 -24.05 -21.59 -12.81
C ASN A 238 -22.83 -22.52 -12.84
N ARG A 239 -22.63 -23.27 -11.77
CA ARG A 239 -22.43 -24.70 -12.03
C ARG A 239 -23.83 -25.31 -12.28
N ALA A 240 -24.25 -25.32 -13.53
CA ALA A 240 -25.27 -26.26 -13.96
C ALA A 240 -24.74 -27.66 -13.62
N VAL A 241 -25.39 -28.32 -12.67
CA VAL A 241 -25.19 -29.74 -12.42
C VAL A 241 -25.71 -30.45 -13.67
N PRO A 242 -24.89 -31.14 -14.45
CA PRO A 242 -25.43 -32.01 -15.51
C PRO A 242 -26.14 -33.16 -14.79
N TRP A 243 -27.39 -33.36 -15.17
CA TRP A 243 -28.20 -34.52 -14.81
C TRP A 243 -27.58 -35.81 -15.32
#